data_3ee163a3dac383a1acf51c35c5b377db
#
_entry.id   3ee163a3dac383a1acf51c35c5b377db
#
_cell.length_a   1.000
_cell.length_b   1.000
_cell.length_c   1.000
_cell.angle_alpha   90.00
_cell.angle_beta   90.00
_cell.angle_gamma   90.00
#
_symmetry.space_group_name_H-M   'P 1'
#
loop_
_entity.id
_entity.type
_entity.pdbx_description
1 polymer ?
#
loop_
_entity_poly.entity_id
_entity_poly.type
_entity_poly.pdbx_seq_one_letter_code
_entity_poly.pdbx_strand_id
1 'polypeptide(L)'
;MPLEVEDPDDPDVLPFGAARPKWSPAAAPGRPWWRPKSTFGRVVLMVGAMIVLGSFTAATLWMKTYLERDARFRITSSSDIQASGMTQVSRTEILPVFGEDIGRNIFFVPLNQRRKELEAIPWIEHATVMRLLPDQIRVSVVEREPVAFTRIGSQIGLVDANGVLLSMAPAAMAAHHYSFPVLTGIDPGDPLAARRMRMALYMRLMADLDSTGQHYSRNISEIDLTDPEDARVLMPEPGRDILAHFGEDHFLERYLRYRAHIAEWRQQYPRLAAVDLRYQQQVVLEMASGAQASTAPAGADAPASEAKPSADGRVEGAAPRHSSKSRSHRIGKSARDRARAAREKAARERAAEDWRREEEEHGAARDEVAAQPFAAGSRLGAESWGRG
;
A
#
# COMPACT_ATOMS: atom_id res chain seq x y z
N MET A 1 87.98 10.27 -24.42
CA MET A 1 87.43 9.01 -24.00
C MET A 1 86.87 9.16 -22.62
N PRO A 2 85.58 9.22 -22.40
CA PRO A 2 84.97 9.18 -21.07
C PRO A 2 84.78 7.74 -20.66
N LEU A 3 85.14 7.40 -19.43
CA LEU A 3 84.90 6.16 -18.74
C LEU A 3 83.44 6.08 -18.40
N GLU A 4 82.77 5.04 -18.90
CA GLU A 4 81.43 4.67 -18.59
C GLU A 4 81.44 4.12 -17.16
N VAL A 5 80.74 4.81 -16.25
CA VAL A 5 80.54 4.36 -14.87
C VAL A 5 79.36 3.36 -14.89
N GLU A 6 79.68 2.10 -14.66
CA GLU A 6 78.72 1.04 -14.50
C GLU A 6 77.87 1.31 -13.22
N ASP A 7 76.56 1.41 -13.39
CA ASP A 7 75.59 1.65 -12.31
C ASP A 7 75.43 0.31 -11.51
N PRO A 8 75.68 0.30 -10.18
CA PRO A 8 75.62 -0.93 -9.39
C PRO A 8 74.18 -1.39 -9.08
N ASP A 9 73.15 -0.66 -9.53
CA ASP A 9 71.73 -0.96 -9.20
C ASP A 9 70.91 -1.47 -10.42
N ASP A 10 71.55 -1.96 -11.46
CA ASP A 10 70.84 -2.57 -12.57
C ASP A 10 70.26 -3.96 -12.14
N PRO A 11 68.93 -4.11 -12.04
CA PRO A 11 68.30 -5.32 -11.55
C PRO A 11 68.46 -6.57 -12.47
N ASP A 12 69.02 -6.37 -13.69
CA ASP A 12 69.20 -7.44 -14.65
C ASP A 12 70.61 -8.08 -14.65
N VAL A 13 71.57 -7.58 -13.85
CA VAL A 13 72.89 -8.15 -13.72
C VAL A 13 72.97 -9.15 -12.55
N LEU A 14 72.66 -10.39 -12.79
CA LEU A 14 72.84 -11.45 -11.81
C LEU A 14 74.36 -11.81 -11.69
N PRO A 15 74.93 -11.83 -10.44
CA PRO A 15 76.34 -12.16 -10.26
C PRO A 15 76.66 -13.59 -10.74
N PHE A 16 77.67 -13.70 -11.59
CA PHE A 16 78.19 -14.95 -12.07
C PHE A 16 78.58 -15.86 -10.88
N GLY A 17 77.80 -16.92 -10.66
CA GLY A 17 78.12 -17.92 -9.64
C GLY A 17 77.06 -18.28 -8.66
N ALA A 18 75.92 -17.62 -8.70
CA ALA A 18 74.78 -17.99 -7.83
C ALA A 18 74.12 -19.27 -8.37
N ALA A 19 74.30 -20.39 -7.65
CA ALA A 19 73.63 -21.63 -7.94
C ALA A 19 72.10 -21.39 -7.93
N ARG A 20 71.44 -21.64 -9.08
CA ARG A 20 69.99 -21.56 -9.17
C ARG A 20 69.34 -22.41 -8.05
N PRO A 21 68.49 -21.88 -7.23
CA PRO A 21 67.80 -22.68 -6.24
C PRO A 21 67.04 -23.78 -7.02
N LYS A 22 67.31 -25.04 -6.72
CA LYS A 22 66.53 -26.17 -7.22
C LYS A 22 65.09 -25.98 -6.66
N TRP A 23 64.20 -25.52 -7.53
CA TRP A 23 62.80 -25.45 -7.21
C TRP A 23 62.34 -26.91 -7.01
N SER A 24 62.21 -27.28 -5.74
CA SER A 24 61.55 -28.51 -5.36
C SER A 24 60.05 -28.28 -5.65
N PRO A 25 59.40 -29.09 -6.50
CA PRO A 25 57.97 -28.98 -6.69
C PRO A 25 57.32 -29.13 -5.31
N ALA A 26 56.47 -28.17 -4.95
CA ALA A 26 55.69 -28.22 -3.71
C ALA A 26 55.03 -29.60 -3.60
N ALA A 27 55.24 -30.28 -2.50
CA ALA A 27 54.65 -31.59 -2.24
C ALA A 27 53.14 -31.50 -2.54
N ALA A 28 52.69 -32.28 -3.51
CA ALA A 28 51.26 -32.36 -3.84
C ALA A 28 50.50 -32.62 -2.55
N PRO A 29 49.40 -31.88 -2.29
CA PRO A 29 48.62 -32.06 -1.05
C PRO A 29 48.28 -33.53 -0.90
N GLY A 30 48.75 -34.11 0.21
CA GLY A 30 48.59 -35.53 0.49
C GLY A 30 47.10 -35.89 0.37
N ARG A 31 46.82 -36.93 -0.44
CA ARG A 31 45.44 -37.41 -0.59
C ARG A 31 44.86 -37.66 0.80
N PRO A 32 43.67 -37.15 1.07
CA PRO A 32 43.08 -37.32 2.38
C PRO A 32 43.01 -38.81 2.75
N TRP A 33 43.46 -39.16 3.94
CA TRP A 33 43.61 -40.54 4.46
C TRP A 33 42.32 -41.37 4.41
N TRP A 34 41.15 -40.72 4.34
CA TRP A 34 39.83 -41.34 4.29
C TRP A 34 39.42 -41.85 2.87
N ARG A 35 40.24 -41.63 1.81
CA ARG A 35 39.94 -42.19 0.48
C ARG A 35 40.43 -43.61 0.34
N PRO A 36 39.51 -44.60 0.27
CA PRO A 36 39.90 -45.99 0.11
C PRO A 36 40.63 -46.24 -1.21
N LYS A 37 41.75 -46.95 -1.16
CA LYS A 37 42.62 -47.29 -2.32
C LYS A 37 42.08 -48.50 -3.09
N SER A 38 41.21 -49.32 -2.50
CA SER A 38 40.67 -50.54 -3.12
C SER A 38 39.16 -50.40 -3.40
N THR A 39 38.67 -51.15 -4.39
CA THR A 39 37.24 -51.26 -4.69
C THR A 39 36.44 -51.76 -3.50
N PHE A 40 36.98 -52.70 -2.76
CA PHE A 40 36.41 -53.19 -1.52
C PHE A 40 36.27 -52.08 -0.47
N GLY A 41 37.28 -51.25 -0.26
CA GLY A 41 37.20 -50.13 0.67
C GLY A 41 36.16 -49.06 0.27
N ARG A 42 35.93 -48.84 -1.04
CA ARG A 42 34.86 -47.95 -1.52
C ARG A 42 33.47 -48.51 -1.24
N VAL A 43 33.30 -49.83 -1.43
CA VAL A 43 32.01 -50.48 -1.11
C VAL A 43 31.72 -50.41 0.39
N VAL A 44 32.71 -50.69 1.24
CA VAL A 44 32.56 -50.57 2.72
C VAL A 44 32.23 -49.15 3.11
N LEU A 45 32.84 -48.13 2.51
CA LEU A 45 32.56 -46.73 2.78
C LEU A 45 31.15 -46.34 2.31
N MET A 46 30.72 -46.79 1.15
CA MET A 46 29.35 -46.58 0.66
C MET A 46 28.30 -47.24 1.56
N VAL A 47 28.51 -48.47 1.97
CA VAL A 47 27.62 -49.17 2.90
C VAL A 47 27.59 -48.46 4.24
N GLY A 48 28.75 -48.06 4.76
CA GLY A 48 28.84 -47.26 6.00
C GLY A 48 28.06 -45.94 5.89
N ALA A 49 28.25 -45.20 4.77
CA ALA A 49 27.50 -43.97 4.50
C ALA A 49 25.99 -44.17 4.40
N MET A 50 25.54 -45.27 3.75
CA MET A 50 24.13 -45.66 3.70
C MET A 50 23.57 -45.97 5.09
N ILE A 51 24.31 -46.68 5.94
CA ILE A 51 23.91 -47.00 7.29
C ILE A 51 23.76 -45.69 8.12
N VAL A 52 24.75 -44.79 8.04
CA VAL A 52 24.73 -43.52 8.73
C VAL A 52 23.53 -42.65 8.26
N LEU A 53 23.33 -42.58 6.95
CA LEU A 53 22.20 -41.83 6.37
C LEU A 53 20.86 -42.46 6.77
N GLY A 54 20.75 -43.81 6.73
CA GLY A 54 19.57 -44.52 7.15
C GLY A 54 19.26 -44.34 8.65
N SER A 55 20.30 -44.42 9.50
CA SER A 55 20.19 -44.18 10.92
C SER A 55 19.78 -42.73 11.25
N PHE A 56 20.34 -41.77 10.52
CA PHE A 56 19.99 -40.36 10.66
C PHE A 56 18.53 -40.08 10.24
N THR A 57 18.08 -40.64 9.10
CA THR A 57 16.69 -40.54 8.70
C THR A 57 15.74 -41.23 9.67
N ALA A 58 16.08 -42.42 10.15
CA ALA A 58 15.29 -43.12 11.16
C ALA A 58 15.19 -42.32 12.47
N ALA A 59 16.31 -41.75 12.95
CA ALA A 59 16.34 -40.92 14.14
C ALA A 59 15.51 -39.63 13.99
N THR A 60 15.57 -38.95 12.81
CA THR A 60 14.78 -37.77 12.54
C THR A 60 13.28 -38.07 12.45
N LEU A 61 12.90 -39.18 11.81
CA LEU A 61 11.51 -39.62 11.78
C LEU A 61 10.99 -40.02 13.16
N TRP A 62 11.80 -40.72 13.95
CA TRP A 62 11.46 -41.07 15.33
C TRP A 62 11.30 -39.82 16.22
N MET A 63 12.23 -38.89 16.11
CA MET A 63 12.17 -37.62 16.85
C MET A 63 10.90 -36.82 16.46
N LYS A 64 10.58 -36.76 15.16
CA LYS A 64 9.38 -36.13 14.67
C LYS A 64 8.12 -36.75 15.28
N THR A 65 7.98 -38.08 15.21
CA THR A 65 6.82 -38.78 15.78
C THR A 65 6.72 -38.68 17.30
N TYR A 66 7.87 -38.60 17.98
CA TYR A 66 7.92 -38.36 19.43
C TYR A 66 7.38 -36.98 19.78
N LEU A 67 7.88 -35.92 19.10
CA LEU A 67 7.40 -34.54 19.30
C LEU A 67 5.93 -34.38 18.95
N GLU A 68 5.45 -35.07 17.90
CA GLU A 68 4.05 -35.02 17.48
C GLU A 68 3.09 -35.61 18.53
N ARG A 69 3.52 -36.62 19.26
CA ARG A 69 2.69 -37.37 20.21
C ARG A 69 2.72 -36.84 21.63
N ASP A 70 3.74 -36.03 21.97
CA ASP A 70 3.88 -35.52 23.32
C ASP A 70 2.77 -34.51 23.66
N ALA A 71 1.99 -34.80 24.69
CA ALA A 71 0.87 -33.97 25.16
C ALA A 71 1.33 -32.59 25.65
N ARG A 72 2.61 -32.42 25.99
CA ARG A 72 3.17 -31.15 26.48
C ARG A 72 3.21 -30.06 25.40
N PHE A 73 3.18 -30.46 24.11
CA PHE A 73 3.24 -29.53 23.00
C PHE A 73 1.86 -29.30 22.35
N ARG A 74 0.78 -29.66 23.03
CA ARG A 74 -0.58 -29.45 22.52
C ARG A 74 -1.18 -28.20 23.14
N ILE A 75 -1.78 -27.37 22.30
CA ILE A 75 -2.59 -26.24 22.71
C ILE A 75 -3.87 -26.81 23.32
N THR A 76 -4.01 -26.76 24.64
CA THR A 76 -5.11 -27.42 25.35
C THR A 76 -6.36 -26.58 25.41
N SER A 77 -6.18 -25.25 25.41
CA SER A 77 -7.29 -24.33 25.61
C SER A 77 -7.05 -22.98 24.90
N SER A 78 -8.12 -22.20 24.78
CA SER A 78 -8.03 -20.81 24.29
C SER A 78 -7.22 -19.87 25.19
N SER A 79 -6.98 -20.25 26.48
CA SER A 79 -6.11 -19.48 27.39
C SER A 79 -4.64 -19.52 26.97
N ASP A 80 -4.23 -20.57 26.25
CA ASP A 80 -2.88 -20.77 25.76
C ASP A 80 -2.55 -19.85 24.58
N ILE A 81 -3.58 -19.16 24.04
CA ILE A 81 -3.45 -18.15 23.00
C ILE A 81 -3.46 -16.78 23.67
N GLN A 82 -2.28 -16.19 23.80
CA GLN A 82 -2.09 -14.86 24.40
C GLN A 82 -2.15 -13.80 23.30
N ALA A 83 -3.14 -12.90 23.38
CA ALA A 83 -3.27 -11.78 22.44
C ALA A 83 -2.95 -10.46 23.16
N SER A 84 -2.22 -9.57 22.46
CA SER A 84 -1.78 -8.25 22.97
C SER A 84 -1.85 -7.19 21.87
N GLY A 85 -1.92 -5.91 22.27
CA GLY A 85 -2.00 -4.78 21.31
C GLY A 85 -3.41 -4.51 20.77
N MET A 86 -4.45 -4.99 21.48
CA MET A 86 -5.86 -4.84 21.10
C MET A 86 -6.49 -3.71 21.91
N THR A 87 -7.11 -2.78 21.23
CA THR A 87 -7.89 -1.67 21.81
C THR A 87 -9.32 -1.70 21.26
N GLN A 88 -9.45 -1.86 19.96
CA GLN A 88 -10.71 -1.90 19.22
C GLN A 88 -11.16 -3.32 18.90
N VAL A 89 -10.21 -4.19 18.60
CA VAL A 89 -10.47 -5.59 18.29
C VAL A 89 -10.64 -6.37 19.59
N SER A 90 -11.72 -7.11 19.69
CA SER A 90 -11.97 -7.96 20.86
C SER A 90 -11.27 -9.30 20.73
N ARG A 91 -10.94 -9.90 21.90
CA ARG A 91 -10.42 -11.28 21.93
C ARG A 91 -11.36 -12.28 21.24
N THR A 92 -12.67 -12.05 21.31
CA THR A 92 -13.70 -12.89 20.70
C THR A 92 -13.67 -12.87 19.17
N GLU A 93 -13.08 -11.86 18.56
CA GLU A 93 -12.88 -11.78 17.10
C GLU A 93 -11.60 -12.50 16.64
N ILE A 94 -10.59 -12.59 17.51
CA ILE A 94 -9.31 -13.24 17.21
C ILE A 94 -9.36 -14.76 17.44
N LEU A 95 -10.02 -15.21 18.50
CA LEU A 95 -10.05 -16.63 18.89
C LEU A 95 -10.59 -17.58 17.80
N PRO A 96 -11.62 -17.26 17.02
CA PRO A 96 -12.11 -18.11 15.95
C PRO A 96 -11.05 -18.47 14.90
N VAL A 97 -10.09 -17.57 14.65
CA VAL A 97 -8.96 -17.81 13.71
C VAL A 97 -8.14 -19.03 14.16
N PHE A 98 -8.04 -19.29 15.45
CA PHE A 98 -7.29 -20.39 16.03
C PHE A 98 -8.16 -21.59 16.46
N GLY A 99 -9.45 -21.56 16.15
CA GLY A 99 -10.39 -22.62 16.60
C GLY A 99 -9.98 -24.03 16.22
N GLU A 100 -9.44 -24.22 15.01
CA GLU A 100 -8.94 -25.50 14.52
C GLU A 100 -7.61 -25.94 15.14
N ASP A 101 -6.89 -25.03 15.79
CA ASP A 101 -5.57 -25.30 16.36
C ASP A 101 -5.64 -25.74 17.81
N ILE A 102 -6.80 -25.57 18.46
CA ILE A 102 -7.04 -26.11 19.81
C ILE A 102 -7.03 -27.62 19.74
N GLY A 103 -6.23 -28.26 20.59
CA GLY A 103 -5.99 -29.70 20.55
C GLY A 103 -4.87 -30.15 19.61
N ARG A 104 -4.38 -29.27 18.73
CA ARG A 104 -3.29 -29.55 17.79
C ARG A 104 -1.94 -29.33 18.46
N ASN A 105 -0.92 -30.07 18.00
CA ASN A 105 0.44 -29.82 18.43
C ASN A 105 0.96 -28.50 17.86
N ILE A 106 1.59 -27.67 18.69
CA ILE A 106 2.05 -26.32 18.39
C ILE A 106 2.98 -26.25 17.17
N PHE A 107 3.76 -27.29 16.91
CA PHE A 107 4.69 -27.33 15.77
C PHE A 107 3.98 -27.39 14.42
N PHE A 108 2.74 -27.87 14.37
CA PHE A 108 1.94 -28.03 13.14
C PHE A 108 0.95 -26.89 12.92
N VAL A 109 0.87 -25.92 13.80
CA VAL A 109 0.05 -24.72 13.59
C VAL A 109 0.65 -23.88 12.45
N PRO A 110 -0.10 -23.56 11.39
CA PRO A 110 0.39 -22.80 10.24
C PRO A 110 0.41 -21.30 10.55
N LEU A 111 1.42 -20.82 11.29
CA LEU A 111 1.46 -19.44 11.78
C LEU A 111 1.32 -18.38 10.68
N ASN A 112 1.93 -18.60 9.50
CA ASN A 112 1.81 -17.66 8.38
C ASN A 112 0.39 -17.57 7.83
N GLN A 113 -0.35 -18.66 7.85
CA GLN A 113 -1.76 -18.66 7.46
C GLN A 113 -2.60 -17.92 8.50
N ARG A 114 -2.42 -18.22 9.78
CA ARG A 114 -3.13 -17.54 10.88
C ARG A 114 -2.85 -16.04 10.91
N ARG A 115 -1.60 -15.64 10.62
CA ARG A 115 -1.27 -14.22 10.46
C ARG A 115 -2.10 -13.57 9.35
N LYS A 116 -2.18 -14.19 8.17
CA LYS A 116 -2.97 -13.65 7.04
C LYS A 116 -4.45 -13.58 7.35
N GLU A 117 -4.99 -14.56 8.08
CA GLU A 117 -6.38 -14.58 8.51
C GLU A 117 -6.67 -13.46 9.53
N LEU A 118 -5.74 -13.18 10.43
CA LEU A 118 -5.83 -12.03 11.33
C LEU A 118 -5.76 -10.71 10.56
N GLU A 119 -4.82 -10.56 9.62
CA GLU A 119 -4.68 -9.36 8.78
C GLU A 119 -5.86 -9.16 7.81
N ALA A 120 -6.71 -10.17 7.62
CA ALA A 120 -7.97 -10.03 6.88
C ALA A 120 -9.07 -9.32 7.69
N ILE A 121 -8.93 -9.21 9.01
CA ILE A 121 -9.82 -8.43 9.87
C ILE A 121 -9.55 -6.95 9.59
N PRO A 122 -10.55 -6.15 9.19
CA PRO A 122 -10.32 -4.77 8.73
C PRO A 122 -9.57 -3.89 9.73
N TRP A 123 -9.80 -4.06 11.03
CA TRP A 123 -9.15 -3.29 12.09
C TRP A 123 -7.70 -3.67 12.35
N ILE A 124 -7.22 -4.80 11.83
CA ILE A 124 -5.83 -5.26 12.02
C ILE A 124 -4.98 -4.80 10.84
N GLU A 125 -3.98 -3.99 11.11
CA GLU A 125 -3.00 -3.59 10.10
C GLU A 125 -1.92 -4.63 9.94
N HIS A 126 -1.33 -5.06 11.07
CA HIS A 126 -0.30 -6.09 11.11
C HIS A 126 -0.52 -7.04 12.27
N ALA A 127 -0.26 -8.31 12.04
CA ALA A 127 -0.30 -9.33 13.07
C ALA A 127 1.03 -10.09 13.11
N THR A 128 1.54 -10.32 14.30
CA THR A 128 2.69 -11.19 14.55
C THR A 128 2.23 -12.38 15.37
N VAL A 129 2.45 -13.58 14.87
CA VAL A 129 2.08 -14.82 15.53
C VAL A 129 3.34 -15.62 15.84
N MET A 130 3.59 -15.91 17.10
CA MET A 130 4.78 -16.63 17.58
C MET A 130 4.41 -17.82 18.43
N ARG A 131 5.20 -18.91 18.31
CA ARG A 131 5.12 -20.04 19.22
C ARG A 131 5.89 -19.75 20.49
N LEU A 132 5.28 -19.94 21.62
CA LEU A 132 5.92 -19.93 22.92
C LEU A 132 5.88 -21.35 23.47
N LEU A 133 7.01 -22.02 23.44
CA LEU A 133 7.09 -23.40 23.93
C LEU A 133 6.84 -23.44 25.45
N PRO A 134 6.15 -24.47 25.95
CA PRO A 134 5.83 -25.70 25.21
C PRO A 134 4.52 -25.66 24.40
N ASP A 135 3.51 -24.90 24.79
CA ASP A 135 2.12 -25.07 24.33
C ASP A 135 1.38 -23.74 24.03
N GLN A 136 2.07 -22.59 24.11
CA GLN A 136 1.42 -21.29 23.98
C GLN A 136 1.67 -20.62 22.61
N ILE A 137 0.65 -19.93 22.12
CA ILE A 137 0.76 -19.03 20.97
C ILE A 137 0.64 -17.58 21.48
N ARG A 138 1.62 -16.75 21.09
CA ARG A 138 1.54 -15.30 21.31
C ARG A 138 1.17 -14.61 20.01
N VAL A 139 0.10 -13.82 20.07
CA VAL A 139 -0.40 -12.97 19.01
C VAL A 139 -0.18 -11.52 19.44
N SER A 140 0.57 -10.77 18.64
CA SER A 140 0.73 -9.33 18.81
C SER A 140 0.08 -8.64 17.62
N VAL A 141 -0.87 -7.74 17.89
CA VAL A 141 -1.66 -7.05 16.88
C VAL A 141 -1.32 -5.57 16.88
N VAL A 142 -1.18 -5.00 15.69
CA VAL A 142 -1.15 -3.55 15.46
C VAL A 142 -2.46 -3.19 14.78
N GLU A 143 -3.26 -2.38 15.45
CA GLU A 143 -4.55 -1.94 14.93
C GLU A 143 -4.39 -0.74 14.00
N ARG A 144 -5.32 -0.60 13.04
CA ARG A 144 -5.37 0.53 12.11
C ARG A 144 -5.85 1.78 12.82
N GLU A 145 -5.27 2.90 12.46
CA GLU A 145 -5.69 4.22 12.92
C GLU A 145 -6.64 4.85 11.91
N PRO A 146 -7.89 5.16 12.29
CA PRO A 146 -8.80 5.88 11.42
C PRO A 146 -8.37 7.33 11.25
N VAL A 147 -8.53 7.89 10.04
CA VAL A 147 -8.16 9.27 9.72
C VAL A 147 -9.33 10.12 9.23
N ALA A 148 -10.46 9.50 8.85
CA ALA A 148 -11.63 10.20 8.38
C ALA A 148 -12.90 9.37 8.56
N PHE A 149 -14.05 10.05 8.55
CA PHE A 149 -15.35 9.41 8.37
C PHE A 149 -15.61 9.15 6.89
N THR A 150 -16.33 8.07 6.58
CA THR A 150 -16.83 7.80 5.23
C THR A 150 -18.18 7.11 5.30
N ARG A 151 -18.90 7.08 4.18
CA ARG A 151 -20.17 6.38 4.09
C ARG A 151 -19.94 4.94 3.64
N ILE A 152 -20.38 3.98 4.44
CA ILE A 152 -20.36 2.54 4.14
C ILE A 152 -21.82 2.09 3.98
N GLY A 153 -22.31 2.05 2.75
CA GLY A 153 -23.73 1.81 2.47
C GLY A 153 -24.61 2.91 3.04
N SER A 154 -25.51 2.58 3.98
CA SER A 154 -26.39 3.54 4.69
C SER A 154 -25.80 4.03 6.01
N GLN A 155 -24.66 3.54 6.45
CA GLN A 155 -24.06 3.86 7.73
C GLN A 155 -22.80 4.73 7.55
N ILE A 156 -22.49 5.50 8.59
CA ILE A 156 -21.21 6.18 8.69
C ILE A 156 -20.20 5.19 9.26
N GLY A 157 -19.08 5.03 8.60
CA GLY A 157 -17.93 4.26 9.03
C GLY A 157 -16.70 5.13 9.08
N LEU A 158 -15.58 4.49 9.30
CA LEU A 158 -14.26 5.10 9.35
C LEU A 158 -13.39 4.56 8.18
N VAL A 159 -12.37 5.29 7.84
CA VAL A 159 -11.37 4.88 6.84
C VAL A 159 -9.98 5.20 7.36
N ASP A 160 -9.03 4.29 7.10
CA ASP A 160 -7.62 4.51 7.40
C ASP A 160 -6.88 5.23 6.26
N ALA A 161 -5.63 5.60 6.48
CA ALA A 161 -4.79 6.27 5.48
C ALA A 161 -4.57 5.43 4.20
N ASN A 162 -4.75 4.11 4.27
CA ASN A 162 -4.60 3.17 3.15
C ASN A 162 -5.91 2.88 2.40
N GLY A 163 -7.02 3.53 2.77
CA GLY A 163 -8.32 3.32 2.14
C GLY A 163 -9.03 2.04 2.57
N VAL A 164 -8.63 1.46 3.70
CA VAL A 164 -9.34 0.34 4.31
C VAL A 164 -10.52 0.88 5.11
N LEU A 165 -11.70 0.34 4.82
CA LEU A 165 -12.93 0.74 5.50
C LEU A 165 -13.05 0.01 6.83
N LEU A 166 -13.27 0.79 7.89
CA LEU A 166 -13.38 0.31 9.26
C LEU A 166 -14.82 0.46 9.72
N SER A 167 -15.48 -0.66 9.95
CA SER A 167 -16.83 -0.66 10.54
C SER A 167 -16.73 -0.60 12.06
N MET A 168 -17.55 0.21 12.68
CA MET A 168 -17.67 0.32 14.12
C MET A 168 -19.14 0.44 14.50
N ALA A 169 -19.53 -0.16 15.62
CA ALA A 169 -20.87 0.01 16.13
C ALA A 169 -21.11 1.49 16.48
N PRO A 170 -22.32 2.06 16.21
CA PRO A 170 -22.59 3.47 16.44
C PRO A 170 -22.35 3.91 17.89
N ALA A 171 -22.63 3.04 18.86
CA ALA A 171 -22.39 3.32 20.28
C ALA A 171 -20.89 3.46 20.61
N ALA A 172 -20.05 2.60 20.01
CA ALA A 172 -18.60 2.67 20.17
C ALA A 172 -18.03 3.93 19.47
N MET A 173 -18.54 4.26 18.29
CA MET A 173 -18.14 5.46 17.55
C MET A 173 -18.46 6.74 18.36
N ALA A 174 -19.62 6.81 18.98
CA ALA A 174 -20.01 7.93 19.84
C ALA A 174 -19.12 8.06 21.09
N ALA A 175 -18.64 6.94 21.63
CA ALA A 175 -17.76 6.93 22.80
C ALA A 175 -16.34 7.44 22.51
N HIS A 176 -15.86 7.30 21.27
CA HIS A 176 -14.49 7.69 20.89
C HIS A 176 -14.30 9.18 20.55
N HIS A 177 -15.38 9.95 20.38
CA HIS A 177 -15.34 11.41 20.11
C HIS A 177 -14.34 11.80 18.99
N TYR A 178 -14.33 11.07 17.89
CA TYR A 178 -13.49 11.41 16.74
C TYR A 178 -13.87 12.78 16.16
N SER A 179 -12.88 13.58 15.81
CA SER A 179 -13.05 14.88 15.15
C SER A 179 -12.40 14.83 13.77
N PHE A 180 -13.01 14.07 12.86
CA PHE A 180 -12.55 13.90 11.49
C PHE A 180 -13.51 14.55 10.50
N PRO A 181 -13.05 14.97 9.32
CA PRO A 181 -13.93 15.33 8.21
C PRO A 181 -14.63 14.10 7.64
N VAL A 182 -15.75 14.33 6.97
CA VAL A 182 -16.48 13.31 6.22
C VAL A 182 -15.93 13.25 4.80
N LEU A 183 -15.54 12.08 4.36
CA LEU A 183 -15.09 11.85 2.97
C LEU A 183 -16.23 11.25 2.15
N THR A 184 -16.45 11.82 0.98
CA THR A 184 -17.27 11.24 -0.09
C THR A 184 -16.40 10.77 -1.24
N GLY A 185 -16.91 9.86 -2.07
CA GLY A 185 -16.11 9.27 -3.16
C GLY A 185 -15.22 8.10 -2.74
N ILE A 186 -15.31 7.62 -1.48
CA ILE A 186 -14.68 6.37 -1.03
C ILE A 186 -15.76 5.29 -0.96
N ASP A 187 -15.85 4.46 -1.98
CA ASP A 187 -16.90 3.45 -2.08
C ASP A 187 -16.37 2.05 -1.70
N PRO A 188 -17.12 1.25 -0.92
CA PRO A 188 -16.79 -0.15 -0.65
C PRO A 188 -16.63 -1.01 -1.91
N GLY A 189 -17.36 -0.70 -2.98
CA GLY A 189 -17.28 -1.39 -4.26
C GLY A 189 -16.03 -1.08 -5.08
N ASP A 190 -15.30 -0.02 -4.74
CA ASP A 190 -14.08 0.34 -5.46
C ASP A 190 -12.91 -0.58 -5.08
N PRO A 191 -12.01 -0.88 -6.03
CA PRO A 191 -10.76 -1.57 -5.72
C PRO A 191 -9.94 -0.80 -4.68
N LEU A 192 -9.26 -1.54 -3.77
CA LEU A 192 -8.42 -0.93 -2.72
C LEU A 192 -7.38 0.04 -3.30
N ALA A 193 -6.82 -0.27 -4.48
CA ALA A 193 -5.85 0.60 -5.16
C ALA A 193 -6.45 1.97 -5.50
N ALA A 194 -7.69 2.03 -5.98
CA ALA A 194 -8.38 3.29 -6.29
C ALA A 194 -8.67 4.09 -5.01
N ARG A 195 -9.14 3.43 -3.96
CA ARG A 195 -9.36 4.07 -2.64
C ARG A 195 -8.06 4.61 -2.06
N ARG A 196 -6.96 3.85 -2.20
CA ARG A 196 -5.64 4.27 -1.73
C ARG A 196 -5.13 5.52 -2.44
N MET A 197 -5.36 5.65 -3.75
CA MET A 197 -5.00 6.86 -4.51
C MET A 197 -5.77 8.09 -4.01
N ARG A 198 -7.08 7.96 -3.78
CA ARG A 198 -7.91 9.04 -3.23
C ARG A 198 -7.50 9.41 -1.80
N MET A 199 -7.19 8.42 -0.97
CA MET A 199 -6.67 8.68 0.37
C MET A 199 -5.30 9.36 0.37
N ALA A 200 -4.44 9.04 -0.59
CA ALA A 200 -3.17 9.75 -0.76
C ALA A 200 -3.39 11.25 -1.09
N LEU A 201 -4.41 11.57 -1.90
CA LEU A 201 -4.80 12.96 -2.16
C LEU A 201 -5.29 13.64 -0.88
N TYR A 202 -6.17 12.98 -0.12
CA TYR A 202 -6.65 13.46 1.18
C TYR A 202 -5.51 13.73 2.17
N MET A 203 -4.57 12.79 2.32
CA MET A 203 -3.44 12.94 3.24
C MET A 203 -2.52 14.10 2.84
N ARG A 204 -2.30 14.31 1.53
CA ARG A 204 -1.55 15.49 1.05
C ARG A 204 -2.29 16.80 1.35
N LEU A 205 -3.59 16.84 1.12
CA LEU A 205 -4.43 18.01 1.43
C LEU A 205 -4.31 18.39 2.92
N MET A 206 -4.48 17.42 3.83
CA MET A 206 -4.39 17.66 5.26
C MET A 206 -2.99 18.11 5.69
N ALA A 207 -1.95 17.45 5.19
CA ALA A 207 -0.57 17.78 5.52
C ALA A 207 -0.19 19.18 5.02
N ASP A 208 -0.61 19.58 3.82
CA ASP A 208 -0.33 20.89 3.26
C ASP A 208 -1.06 22.01 4.02
N LEU A 209 -2.34 21.82 4.31
CA LEU A 209 -3.14 22.78 5.08
C LEU A 209 -2.60 23.02 6.50
N ASP A 210 -2.03 22.00 7.11
CA ASP A 210 -1.49 22.08 8.47
C ASP A 210 0.01 22.37 8.51
N SER A 211 0.67 22.53 7.35
CA SER A 211 2.13 22.72 7.22
C SER A 211 2.68 23.94 7.97
N THR A 212 1.86 24.97 8.16
CA THR A 212 2.24 26.20 8.90
C THR A 212 1.96 26.14 10.40
N GLY A 213 1.37 25.04 10.90
CA GLY A 213 0.97 24.89 12.30
C GLY A 213 -0.33 25.62 12.68
N GLN A 214 -1.04 26.21 11.72
CA GLN A 214 -2.32 26.89 11.96
C GLN A 214 -3.53 25.94 11.98
N HIS A 215 -3.32 24.64 11.62
CA HIS A 215 -4.37 23.61 11.63
C HIS A 215 -5.64 24.00 10.88
N TYR A 216 -5.48 24.52 9.67
CA TYR A 216 -6.61 24.92 8.82
C TYR A 216 -7.52 23.75 8.44
N SER A 217 -7.03 22.53 8.49
CA SER A 217 -7.78 21.29 8.26
C SER A 217 -8.99 21.16 9.19
N ARG A 218 -8.93 21.73 10.41
CA ARG A 218 -10.02 21.69 11.39
C ARG A 218 -11.27 22.48 10.97
N ASN A 219 -11.13 23.38 10.00
CA ASN A 219 -12.24 24.17 9.47
C ASN A 219 -12.98 23.46 8.34
N ILE A 220 -12.56 22.25 7.98
CA ILE A 220 -13.14 21.47 6.90
C ILE A 220 -14.00 20.37 7.48
N SER A 221 -15.27 20.32 7.05
CA SER A 221 -16.23 19.31 7.51
C SER A 221 -16.45 18.18 6.50
N GLU A 222 -16.39 18.48 5.20
CA GLU A 222 -16.62 17.49 4.15
C GLU A 222 -15.67 17.68 2.97
N ILE A 223 -15.16 16.56 2.45
CA ILE A 223 -14.26 16.52 1.30
C ILE A 223 -14.76 15.47 0.33
N ASP A 224 -14.98 15.87 -0.91
CA ASP A 224 -15.33 14.95 -2.00
C ASP A 224 -14.09 14.57 -2.82
N LEU A 225 -13.80 13.29 -2.82
CA LEU A 225 -12.67 12.64 -3.52
C LEU A 225 -13.15 11.75 -4.67
N THR A 226 -14.35 11.99 -5.19
CA THR A 226 -14.89 11.23 -6.32
C THR A 226 -13.98 11.31 -7.54
N ASP A 227 -13.40 12.49 -7.77
CA ASP A 227 -12.37 12.73 -8.77
C ASP A 227 -10.99 12.58 -8.12
N PRO A 228 -10.15 11.63 -8.58
CA PRO A 228 -8.82 11.44 -8.01
C PRO A 228 -7.83 12.57 -8.31
N GLU A 229 -8.16 13.47 -9.25
CA GLU A 229 -7.34 14.62 -9.64
C GLU A 229 -7.88 15.96 -9.06
N ASP A 230 -8.96 15.91 -8.27
CA ASP A 230 -9.58 17.12 -7.72
C ASP A 230 -10.15 16.89 -6.31
N ALA A 231 -9.44 17.40 -5.30
CA ALA A 231 -9.98 17.46 -3.95
C ALA A 231 -11.00 18.61 -3.87
N ARG A 232 -12.27 18.25 -3.75
CA ARG A 232 -13.37 19.22 -3.58
C ARG A 232 -13.74 19.32 -2.11
N VAL A 233 -13.65 20.51 -1.58
CA VAL A 233 -13.88 20.78 -0.16
C VAL A 233 -15.13 21.62 0.03
N LEU A 234 -16.03 21.13 0.87
CA LEU A 234 -17.20 21.89 1.27
C LEU A 234 -16.81 22.87 2.38
N MET A 235 -16.79 24.15 2.02
CA MET A 235 -16.44 25.24 2.93
C MET A 235 -17.70 25.79 3.60
N PRO A 236 -17.82 25.66 4.94
CA PRO A 236 -18.96 26.19 5.67
C PRO A 236 -18.91 27.71 5.67
N GLU A 237 -19.90 28.33 5.09
CA GLU A 237 -20.03 29.79 5.04
C GLU A 237 -21.40 30.24 5.56
N PRO A 238 -21.52 31.43 6.15
CA PRO A 238 -22.81 31.93 6.63
C PRO A 238 -23.89 31.96 5.53
N GLY A 239 -24.95 31.20 5.70
CA GLY A 239 -26.09 31.14 4.80
C GLY A 239 -26.07 30.04 3.75
N ARG A 240 -24.91 29.64 3.23
CA ARG A 240 -24.78 28.55 2.28
C ARG A 240 -23.34 28.09 2.19
N ASP A 241 -23.14 26.78 2.24
CA ASP A 241 -21.85 26.17 1.99
C ASP A 241 -21.40 26.36 0.53
N ILE A 242 -20.11 26.53 0.35
CA ILE A 242 -19.47 26.74 -0.96
C ILE A 242 -18.56 25.57 -1.26
N LEU A 243 -18.75 24.95 -2.42
CA LEU A 243 -17.86 23.89 -2.90
C LEU A 243 -16.61 24.51 -3.52
N ALA A 244 -15.45 24.27 -2.92
CA ALA A 244 -14.18 24.75 -3.41
C ALA A 244 -13.39 23.61 -4.08
N HIS A 245 -13.00 23.80 -5.34
CA HIS A 245 -12.15 22.88 -6.09
C HIS A 245 -10.70 23.22 -5.86
N PHE A 246 -10.00 22.33 -5.17
CA PHE A 246 -8.59 22.53 -4.81
C PHE A 246 -7.61 21.81 -5.73
N GLY A 247 -8.07 20.87 -6.58
CA GLY A 247 -7.19 20.07 -7.42
C GLY A 247 -6.35 19.07 -6.62
N GLU A 248 -5.11 18.85 -7.03
CA GLU A 248 -4.24 17.83 -6.47
C GLU A 248 -3.00 18.35 -5.74
N ASP A 249 -2.74 19.67 -5.76
CA ASP A 249 -1.54 20.30 -5.21
C ASP A 249 -1.79 21.75 -4.73
N HIS A 250 -0.79 22.38 -4.09
CA HIS A 250 -0.79 23.79 -3.64
C HIS A 250 -2.03 24.15 -2.79
N PHE A 251 -2.47 23.23 -1.94
CA PHE A 251 -3.72 23.36 -1.21
C PHE A 251 -3.73 24.54 -0.25
N LEU A 252 -2.64 24.76 0.49
CA LEU A 252 -2.53 25.88 1.43
C LEU A 252 -2.60 27.22 0.71
N GLU A 253 -1.90 27.39 -0.41
CA GLU A 253 -1.93 28.62 -1.20
C GLU A 253 -3.34 28.92 -1.70
N ARG A 254 -4.02 27.90 -2.25
CA ARG A 254 -5.39 27.99 -2.74
C ARG A 254 -6.38 28.29 -1.62
N TYR A 255 -6.19 27.66 -0.45
CA TYR A 255 -7.01 27.94 0.75
C TYR A 255 -6.85 29.39 1.23
N LEU A 256 -5.61 29.91 1.31
CA LEU A 256 -5.36 31.30 1.71
C LEU A 256 -5.94 32.28 0.69
N ARG A 257 -5.85 31.98 -0.60
CA ARG A 257 -6.47 32.78 -1.68
C ARG A 257 -7.99 32.79 -1.53
N TYR A 258 -8.61 31.64 -1.29
CA TYR A 258 -10.04 31.55 -0.99
C TYR A 258 -10.42 32.44 0.19
N ARG A 259 -9.73 32.30 1.31
CA ARG A 259 -9.98 33.06 2.55
C ARG A 259 -9.82 34.58 2.35
N ALA A 260 -8.90 35.01 1.54
CA ALA A 260 -8.67 36.43 1.25
C ALA A 260 -9.81 37.07 0.47
N HIS A 261 -10.46 36.33 -0.42
CA HIS A 261 -11.41 36.89 -1.38
C HIS A 261 -12.87 36.48 -1.16
N ILE A 262 -13.16 35.47 -0.34
CA ILE A 262 -14.51 34.93 -0.20
C ILE A 262 -15.54 35.96 0.25
N ALA A 263 -15.15 36.85 1.13
CA ALA A 263 -16.06 37.91 1.63
C ALA A 263 -16.49 38.85 0.50
N GLU A 264 -15.55 39.25 -0.39
CA GLU A 264 -15.81 40.08 -1.54
C GLU A 264 -16.66 39.35 -2.58
N TRP A 265 -16.29 38.10 -2.93
CA TRP A 265 -17.04 37.31 -3.89
C TRP A 265 -18.49 37.11 -3.48
N ARG A 266 -18.76 36.87 -2.20
CA ARG A 266 -20.12 36.71 -1.69
C ARG A 266 -20.96 38.01 -1.74
N GLN A 267 -20.34 39.14 -1.49
CA GLN A 267 -21.00 40.43 -1.65
C GLN A 267 -21.36 40.69 -3.11
N GLN A 268 -20.45 40.40 -4.03
CA GLN A 268 -20.65 40.63 -5.44
C GLN A 268 -21.59 39.57 -6.08
N TYR A 269 -21.49 38.33 -5.60
CA TYR A 269 -22.23 37.18 -6.13
C TYR A 269 -23.03 36.45 -5.04
N PRO A 270 -24.24 36.97 -4.65
CA PRO A 270 -25.02 36.38 -3.55
C PRO A 270 -25.46 34.93 -3.78
N ARG A 271 -25.40 34.44 -5.02
CA ARG A 271 -25.76 33.08 -5.42
C ARG A 271 -24.56 32.19 -5.69
N LEU A 272 -23.38 32.56 -5.22
CA LEU A 272 -22.19 31.75 -5.36
C LEU A 272 -22.40 30.37 -4.74
N ALA A 273 -22.12 29.31 -5.51
CA ALA A 273 -22.30 27.91 -5.12
C ALA A 273 -20.97 27.13 -5.12
N ALA A 274 -20.09 27.40 -6.09
CA ALA A 274 -18.77 26.78 -6.15
C ALA A 274 -17.70 27.75 -6.61
N VAL A 275 -16.45 27.47 -6.21
CA VAL A 275 -15.25 28.24 -6.56
C VAL A 275 -14.17 27.27 -7.04
N ASP A 276 -13.71 27.43 -8.28
CA ASP A 276 -12.59 26.64 -8.80
C ASP A 276 -11.27 27.41 -8.66
N LEU A 277 -10.40 26.87 -7.81
CA LEU A 277 -9.10 27.45 -7.43
C LEU A 277 -7.91 26.76 -8.13
N ARG A 278 -8.17 25.80 -9.00
CA ARG A 278 -7.12 25.00 -9.65
C ARG A 278 -6.21 25.82 -10.56
N TYR A 279 -6.72 26.93 -11.07
CA TYR A 279 -5.97 27.81 -11.96
C TYR A 279 -5.13 28.82 -11.17
N GLN A 280 -3.89 29.04 -11.61
CA GLN A 280 -2.97 29.94 -10.92
C GLN A 280 -3.33 31.42 -11.09
N GLN A 281 -3.81 31.81 -12.27
CA GLN A 281 -4.03 33.23 -12.63
C GLN A 281 -5.50 33.64 -12.65
N GLN A 282 -6.43 32.72 -12.51
CA GLN A 282 -7.86 33.00 -12.54
C GLN A 282 -8.60 32.13 -11.54
N VAL A 283 -9.74 32.62 -11.08
CA VAL A 283 -10.67 31.87 -10.26
C VAL A 283 -12.01 31.82 -11.02
N VAL A 284 -12.54 30.61 -11.15
CA VAL A 284 -13.87 30.43 -11.80
C VAL A 284 -14.91 30.35 -10.70
N LEU A 285 -15.93 31.17 -10.81
CA LEU A 285 -17.04 31.26 -9.85
C LEU A 285 -18.29 30.63 -10.48
N GLU A 286 -18.88 29.66 -9.82
CA GLU A 286 -20.10 29.01 -10.27
C GLU A 286 -21.30 29.45 -9.42
N MET A 287 -22.35 29.85 -10.12
CA MET A 287 -23.58 30.30 -9.46
C MET A 287 -24.59 29.16 -9.32
N ALA A 288 -25.29 29.11 -8.20
CA ALA A 288 -26.40 28.18 -8.05
C ALA A 288 -27.43 28.40 -9.16
N SER A 289 -27.78 27.34 -9.87
CA SER A 289 -28.87 27.34 -10.84
C SER A 289 -30.18 27.68 -10.13
N GLY A 290 -30.62 28.93 -10.21
CA GLY A 290 -31.95 29.30 -9.80
C GLY A 290 -32.90 28.78 -10.87
N ALA A 291 -34.07 28.27 -10.47
CA ALA A 291 -35.19 28.21 -11.39
C ALA A 291 -35.30 29.58 -12.04
N GLN A 292 -35.17 29.67 -13.34
CA GLN A 292 -35.43 30.88 -14.11
C GLN A 292 -36.86 31.27 -13.78
N ALA A 293 -37.05 32.24 -12.90
CA ALA A 293 -38.27 33.01 -12.91
C ALA A 293 -38.26 33.70 -14.30
N SER A 294 -39.07 33.17 -15.22
CA SER A 294 -39.36 33.77 -16.49
C SER A 294 -39.93 35.15 -16.21
N THR A 295 -39.09 36.17 -16.17
CA THR A 295 -39.47 37.54 -16.36
C THR A 295 -39.61 37.73 -17.89
N ALA A 296 -40.78 37.36 -18.40
CA ALA A 296 -41.22 37.88 -19.64
C ALA A 296 -41.39 39.41 -19.52
N PRO A 297 -40.83 40.24 -20.42
CA PRO A 297 -41.13 41.64 -20.46
C PRO A 297 -42.59 41.82 -20.87
N ALA A 298 -43.38 42.46 -19.98
CA ALA A 298 -44.69 42.97 -20.34
C ALA A 298 -44.53 44.14 -21.30
N GLY A 299 -45.22 44.10 -22.42
CA GLY A 299 -45.42 45.26 -23.26
C GLY A 299 -45.88 44.96 -24.69
N ALA A 300 -47.12 45.12 -24.96
CA ALA A 300 -47.80 45.78 -26.04
C ALA A 300 -48.87 44.97 -26.76
N ASP A 301 -50.09 45.34 -26.46
CA ASP A 301 -51.28 45.52 -27.26
C ASP A 301 -51.77 44.45 -28.27
N ALA A 302 -53.06 44.20 -28.06
CA ALA A 302 -54.06 43.40 -28.74
C ALA A 302 -54.34 43.85 -30.20
N PRO A 303 -55.23 43.22 -31.01
CA PRO A 303 -56.55 42.74 -30.59
C PRO A 303 -57.05 41.38 -31.13
N ALA A 304 -58.20 41.02 -30.61
CA ALA A 304 -59.07 39.89 -30.82
C ALA A 304 -59.45 39.54 -32.26
N SER A 305 -59.65 38.24 -32.53
CA SER A 305 -60.77 37.80 -33.39
C SER A 305 -61.20 36.39 -32.96
N GLU A 306 -62.49 36.31 -32.72
CA GLU A 306 -63.30 35.15 -32.38
C GLU A 306 -63.29 34.05 -33.47
N ALA A 307 -63.45 32.81 -33.07
CA ALA A 307 -64.54 31.91 -33.50
C ALA A 307 -64.31 30.47 -32.95
N LYS A 308 -65.32 30.02 -32.27
CA LYS A 308 -65.69 28.64 -31.90
C LYS A 308 -66.58 28.05 -32.98
N PRO A 309 -67.08 26.79 -32.89
CA PRO A 309 -66.49 25.44 -32.70
C PRO A 309 -67.04 24.45 -33.77
N SER A 310 -66.60 23.21 -33.77
CA SER A 310 -67.43 21.99 -34.03
C SER A 310 -66.53 20.73 -34.13
N ALA A 311 -66.75 19.87 -33.30
CA ALA A 311 -67.35 18.55 -33.21
C ALA A 311 -66.97 17.51 -34.28
N ASP A 312 -66.59 16.37 -33.76
CA ASP A 312 -66.96 15.01 -34.18
C ASP A 312 -66.13 14.27 -35.26
N GLY A 313 -65.83 13.00 -34.96
CA GLY A 313 -65.48 12.03 -36.02
C GLY A 313 -64.29 11.10 -35.70
N ARG A 314 -64.46 10.19 -34.84
CA ARG A 314 -64.18 8.74 -34.81
C ARG A 314 -63.51 8.08 -36.08
N VAL A 315 -62.66 7.11 -35.77
CA VAL A 315 -62.33 5.81 -36.44
C VAL A 315 -60.90 5.63 -36.96
N GLU A 316 -60.22 4.68 -36.25
CA GLU A 316 -59.47 3.49 -36.71
C GLU A 316 -58.37 3.58 -37.76
N GLY A 317 -57.24 2.98 -37.41
CA GLY A 317 -56.48 2.21 -38.37
C GLY A 317 -54.98 2.43 -38.46
N ALA A 318 -54.23 1.46 -37.94
CA ALA A 318 -52.98 0.93 -38.48
C ALA A 318 -51.68 1.76 -38.51
N ALA A 319 -50.70 1.25 -37.80
CA ALA A 319 -49.27 1.40 -38.02
C ALA A 319 -48.83 1.05 -39.46
N PRO A 320 -47.57 1.19 -39.89
CA PRO A 320 -46.32 1.51 -39.21
C PRO A 320 -45.30 2.35 -40.04
N ARG A 321 -44.07 2.51 -39.48
CA ARG A 321 -42.75 2.68 -40.16
C ARG A 321 -42.13 4.07 -40.12
N HIS A 322 -41.00 4.14 -39.60
CA HIS A 322 -39.55 4.09 -39.82
C HIS A 322 -38.87 5.26 -39.12
N SER A 323 -38.13 5.03 -38.10
CA SER A 323 -36.68 4.78 -38.00
C SER A 323 -35.82 5.70 -38.85
N SER A 324 -35.16 6.63 -38.20
CA SER A 324 -33.76 6.96 -38.51
C SER A 324 -33.30 8.18 -37.72
N LYS A 325 -32.56 7.97 -36.65
CA LYS A 325 -31.53 8.88 -36.10
C LYS A 325 -31.00 8.35 -34.76
N SER A 326 -30.09 7.41 -34.82
CA SER A 326 -29.18 7.15 -33.70
C SER A 326 -27.97 6.31 -34.14
N ARG A 327 -27.25 6.72 -35.18
CA ARG A 327 -26.05 5.97 -35.63
C ARG A 327 -24.72 6.74 -35.50
N SER A 328 -24.74 8.01 -35.14
CA SER A 328 -23.52 8.82 -35.07
C SER A 328 -22.89 8.91 -33.68
N HIS A 329 -23.59 8.51 -32.61
CA HIS A 329 -23.08 8.62 -31.23
C HIS A 329 -22.37 7.36 -30.69
N ARG A 330 -22.47 6.22 -31.40
CA ARG A 330 -21.81 4.95 -30.99
C ARG A 330 -20.36 4.80 -31.46
N ILE A 331 -19.94 5.50 -32.50
CA ILE A 331 -18.59 5.36 -33.07
C ILE A 331 -17.55 6.13 -32.27
N GLY A 332 -17.94 7.25 -31.63
CA GLY A 332 -17.02 8.05 -30.80
C GLY A 332 -16.63 7.42 -29.49
N LYS A 333 -17.52 6.68 -28.84
CA LYS A 333 -17.22 5.99 -27.55
C LYS A 333 -16.22 4.85 -27.75
N SER A 334 -16.37 4.05 -28.79
CA SER A 334 -15.49 2.90 -29.03
C SER A 334 -14.04 3.29 -29.36
N ALA A 335 -13.81 4.43 -29.98
CA ALA A 335 -12.46 4.92 -30.28
C ALA A 335 -11.76 5.47 -29.03
N ARG A 336 -12.50 6.16 -28.16
CA ARG A 336 -11.98 6.64 -26.87
C ARG A 336 -11.67 5.48 -25.90
N ASP A 337 -12.52 4.47 -25.87
CA ASP A 337 -12.32 3.28 -25.03
C ASP A 337 -11.11 2.46 -25.49
N ARG A 338 -10.89 2.33 -26.81
CA ARG A 338 -9.67 1.68 -27.35
C ARG A 338 -8.41 2.48 -27.05
N ALA A 339 -8.47 3.82 -27.15
CA ALA A 339 -7.33 4.68 -26.82
C ALA A 339 -6.99 4.63 -25.33
N ARG A 340 -8.02 4.56 -24.46
CA ARG A 340 -7.84 4.39 -23.01
C ARG A 340 -7.21 3.03 -22.68
N ALA A 341 -7.73 1.95 -23.24
CA ALA A 341 -7.19 0.60 -23.06
C ALA A 341 -5.74 0.48 -23.57
N ALA A 342 -5.38 1.14 -24.68
CA ALA A 342 -4.02 1.16 -25.20
C ALA A 342 -3.07 1.92 -24.27
N ARG A 343 -3.50 3.04 -23.68
CA ARG A 343 -2.69 3.79 -22.69
C ARG A 343 -2.50 3.00 -21.42
N GLU A 344 -3.54 2.33 -20.95
CA GLU A 344 -3.46 1.50 -19.73
C GLU A 344 -2.52 0.29 -19.93
N LYS A 345 -2.57 -0.33 -21.12
CA LYS A 345 -1.62 -1.41 -21.47
C LYS A 345 -0.18 -0.91 -21.50
N ALA A 346 0.08 0.23 -22.13
CA ALA A 346 1.42 0.82 -22.19
C ALA A 346 1.95 1.24 -20.79
N ALA A 347 1.05 1.70 -19.89
CA ALA A 347 1.42 2.01 -18.53
C ALA A 347 1.80 0.77 -17.71
N ARG A 348 1.08 -0.34 -17.91
CA ARG A 348 1.39 -1.63 -17.27
C ARG A 348 2.73 -2.22 -17.76
N GLU A 349 3.03 -2.08 -19.06
CA GLU A 349 4.29 -2.53 -19.63
C GLU A 349 5.48 -1.74 -19.06
N ARG A 350 5.36 -0.42 -18.94
CA ARG A 350 6.40 0.42 -18.32
C ARG A 350 6.61 0.08 -16.83
N ALA A 351 5.53 -0.07 -16.07
CA ALA A 351 5.64 -0.47 -14.67
C ALA A 351 6.32 -1.84 -14.48
N ALA A 352 6.09 -2.77 -15.41
CA ALA A 352 6.75 -4.08 -15.39
C ALA A 352 8.24 -4.02 -15.78
N GLU A 353 8.63 -3.05 -16.62
CA GLU A 353 10.03 -2.80 -16.96
C GLU A 353 10.78 -2.12 -15.81
N ASP A 354 10.17 -1.15 -15.14
CA ASP A 354 10.75 -0.47 -13.98
C ASP A 354 10.95 -1.47 -12.81
N TRP A 355 9.98 -2.34 -12.58
CA TRP A 355 10.10 -3.38 -11.54
C TRP A 355 11.24 -4.37 -11.81
N ARG A 356 11.47 -4.76 -13.08
CA ARG A 356 12.61 -5.61 -13.45
C ARG A 356 13.96 -4.92 -13.23
N ARG A 357 14.04 -3.61 -13.50
CA ARG A 357 15.27 -2.83 -13.24
C ARG A 357 15.57 -2.77 -11.74
N GLU A 358 14.55 -2.55 -10.92
CA GLU A 358 14.71 -2.55 -9.45
C GLU A 358 15.18 -3.92 -8.93
N GLU A 359 14.66 -5.03 -9.47
CA GLU A 359 15.13 -6.37 -9.12
C GLU A 359 16.60 -6.62 -9.55
N GLU A 360 17.00 -6.17 -10.73
CA GLU A 360 18.37 -6.27 -11.20
C GLU A 360 19.33 -5.43 -10.34
N GLU A 361 18.97 -4.20 -9.98
CA GLU A 361 19.77 -3.36 -9.09
C GLU A 361 19.88 -3.95 -7.66
N HIS A 362 18.80 -4.49 -7.12
CA HIS A 362 18.82 -5.15 -5.82
C HIS A 362 19.54 -6.50 -5.85
N GLY A 363 19.52 -7.19 -6.98
CA GLY A 363 20.31 -8.41 -7.22
C GLY A 363 21.80 -8.11 -7.23
N ALA A 364 22.22 -7.09 -7.97
CA ALA A 364 23.61 -6.65 -8.07
C ALA A 364 24.17 -6.18 -6.71
N ALA A 365 23.37 -5.45 -5.92
CA ALA A 365 23.75 -5.01 -4.58
C ALA A 365 23.92 -6.18 -3.59
N ARG A 366 23.16 -7.26 -3.73
CA ARG A 366 23.32 -8.48 -2.93
C ARG A 366 24.59 -9.24 -3.25
N ASP A 367 24.97 -9.32 -4.52
CA ASP A 367 26.18 -10.00 -4.96
C ASP A 367 27.44 -9.21 -4.56
N GLU A 368 27.38 -7.88 -4.52
CA GLU A 368 28.49 -7.03 -4.06
C GLU A 368 28.71 -7.16 -2.54
N VAL A 369 27.66 -7.28 -1.74
CA VAL A 369 27.76 -7.54 -0.28
C VAL A 369 28.28 -8.94 0.01
N ALA A 370 27.96 -9.93 -0.82
CA ALA A 370 28.46 -11.30 -0.69
C ALA A 370 29.93 -11.46 -1.10
N ALA A 371 30.48 -10.55 -1.88
CA ALA A 371 31.88 -10.58 -2.37
C ALA A 371 32.89 -9.90 -1.43
N GLN A 372 32.48 -9.28 -0.33
CA GLN A 372 33.41 -8.67 0.64
C GLN A 372 34.01 -9.76 1.56
N PRO A 373 35.35 -9.96 1.56
CA PRO A 373 35.99 -10.92 2.45
C PRO A 373 35.93 -10.41 3.89
N PHE A 374 35.50 -11.29 4.79
CA PHE A 374 35.47 -11.10 6.22
C PHE A 374 36.90 -10.80 6.74
N ALA A 375 37.25 -9.54 6.90
CA ALA A 375 38.49 -9.12 7.55
C ALA A 375 38.33 -9.28 9.05
N ALA A 376 38.83 -10.40 9.58
CA ALA A 376 39.03 -10.63 11.01
C ALA A 376 40.09 -9.65 11.52
N GLY A 377 39.66 -8.65 12.28
CA GLY A 377 40.50 -7.67 12.96
C GLY A 377 40.28 -7.72 14.45
N SER A 378 40.98 -8.66 15.10
CA SER A 378 41.19 -8.66 16.53
C SER A 378 41.98 -7.42 16.99
N ARG A 379 41.45 -6.64 17.94
CA ARG A 379 42.27 -5.95 18.98
C ARG A 379 41.43 -5.76 20.22
N LEU A 380 41.77 -6.56 21.24
CA LEU A 380 41.54 -6.34 22.63
C LEU A 380 42.27 -5.06 23.06
N GLY A 381 41.57 -4.11 23.61
CA GLY A 381 42.10 -3.00 24.37
C GLY A 381 41.49 -3.05 25.76
N ALA A 382 42.27 -3.56 26.72
CA ALA A 382 41.97 -3.48 28.13
C ALA A 382 42.32 -2.07 28.63
N GLU A 383 41.36 -1.38 29.25
CA GLU A 383 41.65 -0.26 30.19
C GLU A 383 40.61 -0.30 31.32
N SER A 384 41.07 -0.76 32.42
CA SER A 384 41.27 -0.19 33.76
C SER A 384 40.05 0.54 34.37
N TRP A 385 39.43 -0.11 35.33
CA TRP A 385 38.56 0.48 36.34
C TRP A 385 39.45 1.19 37.40
N GLY A 386 39.31 2.52 37.48
CA GLY A 386 39.82 3.39 38.53
C GLY A 386 38.66 3.98 39.32
N ARG A 387 38.71 3.81 40.58
CA ARG A 387 37.81 4.27 41.66
C ARG A 387 37.65 5.80 41.68
N GLY A 388 36.46 6.23 42.04
CA GLY A 388 36.11 7.55 42.53
C GLY A 388 34.64 7.53 42.96
#